data_7484195c1714f88d4daf449f5f567f97
#
_entry.id   7484195c1714f88d4daf449f5f567f97
#
_cell.length_a   1.000
_cell.length_b   1.000
_cell.length_c   1.000
_cell.angle_alpha   90.00
_cell.angle_beta   90.00
_cell.angle_gamma   90.00
#
_symmetry.space_group_name_H-M   'P 1'
#
loop_
_entity.id
_entity.type
_entity.pdbx_description
1 polymer ?
#
loop_
_entity_poly.entity_id
_entity_poly.type
_entity_poly.pdbx_seq_one_letter_code
_entity_poly.pdbx_strand_id
1 'polypeptide(L)'
;MEIWSTQYGVMNEVVAQSGVDAHDIAAIGITNQRETTILWEKATGRPIYNAIVWQCRRTAPLVDELLQQPGMADYIRENTGLMPDAYFSATKIKWILDNVPGARERAEAGEILFGTVDTWLVWKLTGGRVHVTDRTNASRTMLYNIRTLDWDDTLLKALDIPRCILPRVTDSSEVYGTTDLCGVQVPVAGIAGDQQAALFGQGCFAKGEAK
;
A
#
# COMPACT_ATOMS: atom_id res chain seq x y z
N MET A 1 -5.33 -9.82 9.77
CA MET A 1 -5.90 -9.12 10.98
C MET A 1 -4.80 -8.75 11.96
N GLU A 2 -3.83 -9.58 12.16
CA GLU A 2 -2.73 -9.42 13.14
C GLU A 2 -1.98 -8.08 12.99
N ILE A 3 -1.58 -7.69 11.75
CA ILE A 3 -0.93 -6.39 11.48
C ILE A 3 -1.74 -5.23 12.07
N TRP A 4 -3.05 -5.22 11.86
CA TRP A 4 -3.93 -4.17 12.40
C TRP A 4 -4.02 -4.20 13.92
N SER A 5 -4.35 -5.37 14.48
CA SER A 5 -4.57 -5.48 15.93
C SER A 5 -3.31 -5.13 16.74
N THR A 6 -2.14 -5.54 16.24
CA THR A 6 -0.86 -5.22 16.88
C THR A 6 -0.57 -3.71 16.83
N GLN A 7 -0.68 -3.08 15.65
CA GLN A 7 -0.40 -1.64 15.51
C GLN A 7 -1.40 -0.79 16.30
N TYR A 8 -2.68 -1.12 16.24
CA TYR A 8 -3.71 -0.41 16.99
C TYR A 8 -3.52 -0.56 18.51
N GLY A 9 -3.20 -1.78 18.97
CA GLY A 9 -2.92 -2.05 20.38
C GLY A 9 -1.75 -1.24 20.91
N VAL A 10 -0.60 -1.30 20.21
CA VAL A 10 0.62 -0.56 20.58
C VAL A 10 0.39 0.96 20.55
N MET A 11 -0.32 1.48 19.55
CA MET A 11 -0.65 2.90 19.46
C MET A 11 -1.41 3.38 20.71
N ASN A 12 -2.46 2.67 21.11
CA ASN A 12 -3.24 3.03 22.29
C ASN A 12 -2.41 2.87 23.59
N GLU A 13 -1.61 1.82 23.69
CA GLU A 13 -0.75 1.58 24.85
C GLU A 13 0.28 2.69 25.03
N VAL A 14 0.95 3.12 23.96
CA VAL A 14 1.93 4.21 24.01
C VAL A 14 1.30 5.51 24.46
N VAL A 15 0.10 5.86 23.94
CA VAL A 15 -0.62 7.07 24.39
C VAL A 15 -0.96 6.97 25.87
N ALA A 16 -1.48 5.82 26.32
CA ALA A 16 -1.85 5.62 27.72
C ALA A 16 -0.65 5.67 28.67
N GLN A 17 0.52 5.15 28.26
CA GLN A 17 1.73 5.11 29.08
C GLN A 17 2.53 6.42 29.07
N SER A 18 2.45 7.20 27.98
CA SER A 18 3.22 8.44 27.84
C SER A 18 2.78 9.56 28.75
N GLY A 19 1.53 9.53 29.24
CA GLY A 19 0.92 10.63 29.97
C GLY A 19 0.58 11.86 29.11
N VAL A 20 0.72 11.75 27.77
CA VAL A 20 0.35 12.80 26.83
C VAL A 20 -1.16 12.84 26.69
N ASP A 21 -1.76 14.03 26.73
CA ASP A 21 -3.17 14.19 26.41
C ASP A 21 -3.38 13.97 24.89
N ALA A 22 -4.37 13.15 24.54
CA ALA A 22 -4.69 12.90 23.14
C ALA A 22 -5.05 14.19 22.37
N HIS A 23 -5.51 15.23 23.06
CA HIS A 23 -5.76 16.56 22.48
C HIS A 23 -4.47 17.28 22.04
N ASP A 24 -3.32 16.92 22.58
CA ASP A 24 -2.02 17.48 22.21
C ASP A 24 -1.39 16.77 21.00
N ILE A 25 -2.01 15.69 20.51
CA ILE A 25 -1.52 14.94 19.35
C ILE A 25 -2.00 15.63 18.07
N ALA A 26 -1.08 16.27 17.37
CA ALA A 26 -1.39 17.05 16.18
C ALA A 26 -1.79 16.17 14.97
N ALA A 27 -1.17 15.01 14.78
CA ALA A 27 -1.41 14.11 13.66
C ALA A 27 -0.77 12.74 13.86
N ILE A 28 -1.22 11.77 13.04
CA ILE A 28 -0.61 10.44 12.89
C ILE A 28 0.09 10.35 11.53
N GLY A 29 1.35 9.97 11.54
CA GLY A 29 2.13 9.59 10.36
C GLY A 29 2.30 8.07 10.29
N ILE A 30 2.22 7.52 9.08
CA ILE A 30 2.33 6.08 8.82
C ILE A 30 3.55 5.80 7.95
N THR A 31 4.35 4.85 8.38
CA THR A 31 5.34 4.19 7.54
C THR A 31 5.15 2.68 7.58
N ASN A 32 5.71 1.96 6.62
CA ASN A 32 5.41 0.53 6.46
C ASN A 32 6.58 -0.23 5.83
N GLN A 33 6.46 -1.55 5.84
CA GLN A 33 7.20 -2.42 4.93
C GLN A 33 6.50 -2.42 3.57
N ARG A 34 7.08 -1.74 2.58
CA ARG A 34 6.50 -1.62 1.23
C ARG A 34 6.28 -2.98 0.58
N GLU A 35 5.64 -3.01 -0.57
CA GLU A 35 5.39 -4.18 -1.45
C GLU A 35 4.57 -5.32 -0.81
N THR A 36 4.40 -5.36 0.51
CA THR A 36 3.53 -6.34 1.18
C THR A 36 2.10 -6.13 0.74
N THR A 37 1.51 -7.17 0.15
CA THR A 37 0.23 -7.11 -0.56
C THR A 37 -0.90 -7.64 0.29
N ILE A 38 -1.96 -6.85 0.43
CA ILE A 38 -3.17 -7.21 1.17
C ILE A 38 -4.39 -6.95 0.27
N LEU A 39 -5.27 -7.95 0.15
CA LEU A 39 -6.60 -7.79 -0.45
C LEU A 39 -7.66 -8.07 0.60
N TRP A 40 -8.71 -7.25 0.64
CA TRP A 40 -9.78 -7.39 1.64
C TRP A 40 -11.15 -7.03 1.08
N GLU A 41 -12.18 -7.56 1.70
CA GLU A 41 -13.57 -7.23 1.40
C GLU A 41 -13.87 -5.78 1.79
N LYS A 42 -14.36 -4.99 0.85
CA LYS A 42 -14.73 -3.59 1.07
C LYS A 42 -15.80 -3.42 2.15
N ALA A 43 -16.79 -4.31 2.18
CA ALA A 43 -17.92 -4.20 3.10
C ALA A 43 -17.54 -4.54 4.55
N THR A 44 -16.64 -5.49 4.78
CA THR A 44 -16.34 -6.04 6.11
C THR A 44 -14.94 -5.68 6.61
N GLY A 45 -14.04 -5.33 5.71
CA GLY A 45 -12.62 -5.18 6.00
C GLY A 45 -11.91 -6.48 6.36
N ARG A 46 -12.46 -7.65 6.01
CA ARG A 46 -11.81 -8.94 6.23
C ARG A 46 -10.84 -9.22 5.09
N PRO A 47 -9.55 -9.49 5.38
CA PRO A 47 -8.64 -9.97 4.35
C PRO A 47 -9.16 -11.27 3.74
N ILE A 48 -9.11 -11.37 2.41
CA ILE A 48 -9.53 -12.58 1.66
C ILE A 48 -8.44 -13.63 1.62
N TYR A 49 -7.20 -13.21 1.91
CA TYR A 49 -6.01 -14.06 2.00
C TYR A 49 -5.01 -13.47 3.00
N ASN A 50 -4.04 -14.27 3.45
CA ASN A 50 -2.93 -13.77 4.25
C ASN A 50 -2.09 -12.77 3.44
N ALA A 51 -1.60 -11.71 4.09
CA ALA A 51 -0.70 -10.75 3.47
C ALA A 51 0.52 -11.45 2.86
N ILE A 52 0.80 -11.19 1.58
CA ILE A 52 1.98 -11.72 0.92
C ILE A 52 3.11 -10.71 1.06
N VAL A 53 4.11 -11.05 1.86
CA VAL A 53 5.25 -10.19 2.18
C VAL A 53 6.21 -10.02 1.00
N TRP A 54 7.00 -8.94 1.03
CA TRP A 54 7.96 -8.61 -0.02
C TRP A 54 9.00 -9.72 -0.30
N GLN A 55 9.41 -10.49 0.72
CA GLN A 55 10.37 -11.60 0.57
C GLN A 55 9.80 -12.83 -0.16
N CYS A 56 8.48 -12.92 -0.31
CA CYS A 56 7.85 -14.11 -0.86
C CYS A 56 8.07 -14.23 -2.36
N ARG A 57 8.67 -15.35 -2.78
CA ARG A 57 9.02 -15.62 -4.18
C ARG A 57 7.99 -16.46 -4.95
N ARG A 58 6.81 -16.75 -4.36
CA ARG A 58 5.79 -17.63 -5.00
C ARG A 58 5.32 -17.16 -6.37
N THR A 59 5.44 -15.88 -6.67
CA THR A 59 4.98 -15.27 -7.91
C THR A 59 6.09 -15.12 -8.97
N ALA A 60 7.29 -15.68 -8.74
CA ALA A 60 8.37 -15.64 -9.74
C ALA A 60 7.94 -16.20 -11.10
N PRO A 61 7.20 -17.34 -11.20
CA PRO A 61 6.73 -17.83 -12.50
C PRO A 61 5.82 -16.84 -13.25
N LEU A 62 5.02 -16.03 -12.54
CA LEU A 62 4.18 -15.01 -13.16
C LEU A 62 5.01 -13.84 -13.73
N VAL A 63 6.17 -13.55 -13.13
CA VAL A 63 7.13 -12.59 -13.69
C VAL A 63 7.72 -13.14 -14.98
N ASP A 64 8.16 -14.41 -14.97
CA ASP A 64 8.71 -15.06 -16.17
C ASP A 64 7.69 -15.10 -17.31
N GLU A 65 6.43 -15.38 -17.01
CA GLU A 65 5.31 -15.34 -17.98
C GLU A 65 5.10 -13.92 -18.54
N LEU A 66 5.07 -12.91 -17.68
CA LEU A 66 4.92 -11.50 -18.08
C LEU A 66 6.05 -11.06 -19.02
N LEU A 67 7.26 -11.51 -18.75
CA LEU A 67 8.44 -11.18 -19.54
C LEU A 67 8.51 -11.89 -20.92
N GLN A 68 7.67 -12.89 -21.17
CA GLN A 68 7.51 -13.48 -22.50
C GLN A 68 6.80 -12.54 -23.49
N GLN A 69 6.10 -11.52 -22.98
CA GLN A 69 5.48 -10.50 -23.83
C GLN A 69 6.58 -9.59 -24.42
N PRO A 70 6.68 -9.47 -25.76
CA PRO A 70 7.71 -8.66 -26.39
C PRO A 70 7.71 -7.20 -25.90
N GLY A 71 8.87 -6.72 -25.47
CA GLY A 71 9.07 -5.34 -25.01
C GLY A 71 8.58 -5.05 -23.59
N MET A 72 7.95 -6.00 -22.89
CA MET A 72 7.38 -5.77 -21.57
C MET A 72 8.44 -5.42 -20.52
N ALA A 73 9.62 -6.04 -20.56
CA ALA A 73 10.72 -5.72 -19.65
C ALA A 73 11.15 -4.26 -19.73
N ASP A 74 11.33 -3.77 -20.96
CA ASP A 74 11.71 -2.37 -21.19
C ASP A 74 10.57 -1.42 -20.81
N TYR A 75 9.33 -1.77 -21.15
CA TYR A 75 8.15 -1.00 -20.78
C TYR A 75 8.05 -0.80 -19.26
N ILE A 76 8.21 -1.88 -18.48
CA ILE A 76 8.18 -1.80 -17.02
C ILE A 76 9.30 -0.88 -16.51
N ARG A 77 10.54 -1.11 -17.00
CA ARG A 77 11.69 -0.29 -16.58
C ARG A 77 11.50 1.19 -16.88
N GLU A 78 11.00 1.53 -18.06
CA GLU A 78 10.83 2.91 -18.50
C GLU A 78 9.70 3.65 -17.77
N ASN A 79 8.61 2.96 -17.48
CA ASN A 79 7.41 3.58 -16.92
C ASN A 79 7.31 3.46 -15.40
N THR A 80 7.98 2.48 -14.79
CA THR A 80 7.96 2.30 -13.33
C THR A 80 9.31 2.56 -12.65
N GLY A 81 10.40 2.58 -13.41
CA GLY A 81 11.77 2.63 -12.89
C GLY A 81 12.25 1.33 -12.24
N LEU A 82 11.47 0.24 -12.33
CA LEU A 82 11.74 -1.02 -11.66
C LEU A 82 12.24 -2.09 -12.63
N MET A 83 13.07 -2.98 -12.15
CA MET A 83 13.34 -4.26 -12.81
C MET A 83 12.24 -5.25 -12.43
N PRO A 84 11.62 -5.96 -13.40
CA PRO A 84 10.55 -6.91 -13.09
C PRO A 84 10.99 -7.99 -12.10
N ASP A 85 10.28 -8.11 -10.98
CA ASP A 85 10.58 -9.08 -9.92
C ASP A 85 9.35 -9.42 -9.08
N ALA A 86 9.30 -10.64 -8.55
CA ALA A 86 8.28 -11.12 -7.62
C ALA A 86 8.28 -10.34 -6.27
N TYR A 87 9.28 -9.53 -6.04
CA TYR A 87 9.39 -8.61 -4.91
C TYR A 87 8.20 -7.63 -4.85
N PHE A 88 7.76 -7.12 -6.00
CA PHE A 88 6.73 -6.09 -6.11
C PHE A 88 5.31 -6.62 -5.97
N SER A 89 4.34 -5.72 -5.73
CA SER A 89 2.97 -6.10 -5.40
C SER A 89 2.19 -6.68 -6.57
N ALA A 90 2.46 -6.25 -7.80
CA ALA A 90 1.66 -6.55 -8.99
C ALA A 90 1.35 -8.05 -9.18
N THR A 91 2.38 -8.89 -9.22
CA THR A 91 2.22 -10.34 -9.41
C THR A 91 1.58 -11.03 -8.20
N LYS A 92 1.72 -10.45 -6.99
CA LYS A 92 1.07 -10.96 -5.78
C LYS A 92 -0.43 -10.69 -5.81
N ILE A 93 -0.86 -9.53 -6.33
CA ILE A 93 -2.28 -9.22 -6.55
C ILE A 93 -2.87 -10.25 -7.52
N LYS A 94 -2.24 -10.40 -8.70
CA LYS A 94 -2.66 -11.39 -9.71
C LYS A 94 -2.76 -12.79 -9.09
N TRP A 95 -1.74 -13.21 -8.35
CA TRP A 95 -1.73 -14.54 -7.72
C TRP A 95 -2.93 -14.73 -6.78
N ILE A 96 -3.27 -13.73 -5.94
CA ILE A 96 -4.42 -13.83 -5.04
C ILE A 96 -5.72 -13.92 -5.83
N LEU A 97 -5.90 -13.08 -6.86
CA LEU A 97 -7.10 -13.08 -7.70
C LEU A 97 -7.29 -14.42 -8.43
N ASP A 98 -6.22 -15.08 -8.83
CA ASP A 98 -6.26 -16.34 -9.58
C ASP A 98 -6.39 -17.57 -8.66
N ASN A 99 -5.96 -17.50 -7.40
CA ASN A 99 -5.89 -18.67 -6.52
C ASN A 99 -6.89 -18.66 -5.36
N VAL A 100 -7.55 -17.54 -5.10
CA VAL A 100 -8.60 -17.47 -4.07
C VAL A 100 -9.97 -17.58 -4.78
N PRO A 101 -10.77 -18.61 -4.47
CA PRO A 101 -12.05 -18.83 -5.15
C PRO A 101 -12.96 -17.61 -5.08
N GLY A 102 -13.49 -17.18 -6.23
CA GLY A 102 -14.40 -16.04 -6.38
C GLY A 102 -13.75 -14.66 -6.17
N ALA A 103 -12.42 -14.59 -5.98
CA ALA A 103 -11.75 -13.31 -5.74
C ALA A 103 -11.78 -12.41 -6.97
N ARG A 104 -11.60 -12.97 -8.16
CA ARG A 104 -11.55 -12.21 -9.41
C ARG A 104 -12.90 -11.56 -9.72
N GLU A 105 -13.97 -12.34 -9.74
CA GLU A 105 -15.32 -11.86 -10.00
C GLU A 105 -15.75 -10.78 -8.99
N ARG A 106 -15.39 -10.96 -7.73
CA ARG A 106 -15.67 -9.98 -6.68
C ARG A 106 -14.82 -8.73 -6.81
N ALA A 107 -13.58 -8.86 -7.28
CA ALA A 107 -12.71 -7.71 -7.56
C ALA A 107 -13.26 -6.88 -8.74
N GLU A 108 -13.70 -7.52 -9.81
CA GLU A 108 -14.34 -6.87 -10.95
C GLU A 108 -15.65 -6.19 -10.57
N ALA A 109 -16.41 -6.78 -9.63
CA ALA A 109 -17.62 -6.18 -9.05
C ALA A 109 -17.32 -5.02 -8.08
N GLY A 110 -16.03 -4.73 -7.78
CA GLY A 110 -15.62 -3.65 -6.85
C GLY A 110 -15.90 -3.97 -5.37
N GLU A 111 -16.05 -5.24 -5.03
CA GLU A 111 -16.28 -5.71 -3.66
C GLU A 111 -14.98 -5.95 -2.87
N ILE A 112 -13.85 -6.00 -3.56
CA ILE A 112 -12.52 -6.20 -2.99
C ILE A 112 -11.69 -4.94 -3.19
N LEU A 113 -10.87 -4.61 -2.20
CA LEU A 113 -9.87 -3.55 -2.25
C LEU A 113 -8.47 -4.15 -2.11
N PHE A 114 -7.52 -3.52 -2.77
CA PHE A 114 -6.09 -3.78 -2.62
C PHE A 114 -5.41 -2.65 -1.86
N GLY A 115 -4.37 -2.98 -1.11
CA GLY A 115 -3.42 -2.02 -0.56
C GLY A 115 -2.13 -2.68 -0.11
N THR A 116 -1.11 -1.85 0.02
CA THR A 116 0.06 -2.13 0.84
C THR A 116 -0.29 -1.84 2.30
N VAL A 117 0.63 -2.09 3.23
CA VAL A 117 0.33 -1.99 4.67
C VAL A 117 -0.14 -0.59 5.07
N ASP A 118 0.43 0.47 4.48
CA ASP A 118 0.00 1.87 4.67
C ASP A 118 -1.49 2.07 4.35
N THR A 119 -1.90 1.66 3.15
CA THR A 119 -3.30 1.73 2.70
C THR A 119 -4.23 0.98 3.65
N TRP A 120 -3.82 -0.23 4.05
CA TRP A 120 -4.58 -1.05 5.00
C TRP A 120 -4.75 -0.36 6.35
N LEU A 121 -3.68 0.25 6.89
CA LEU A 121 -3.72 0.97 8.16
C LEU A 121 -4.60 2.23 8.06
N VAL A 122 -4.45 3.05 7.02
CA VAL A 122 -5.32 4.23 6.81
C VAL A 122 -6.78 3.81 6.70
N TRP A 123 -7.08 2.78 5.90
CA TRP A 123 -8.43 2.28 5.74
C TRP A 123 -9.04 1.83 7.07
N LYS A 124 -8.27 1.12 7.90
CA LYS A 124 -8.71 0.68 9.24
C LYS A 124 -8.88 1.84 10.21
N LEU A 125 -7.89 2.74 10.29
CA LEU A 125 -7.94 3.93 11.16
C LEU A 125 -9.14 4.82 10.84
N THR A 126 -9.49 4.97 9.57
CA THR A 126 -10.60 5.81 9.14
C THR A 126 -11.95 5.09 9.12
N GLY A 127 -12.05 3.86 9.66
CA GLY A 127 -13.29 3.09 9.69
C GLY A 127 -13.82 2.74 8.29
N GLY A 128 -12.93 2.48 7.33
CA GLY A 128 -13.29 2.11 5.96
C GLY A 128 -13.69 3.27 5.04
N ARG A 129 -13.50 4.51 5.48
CA ARG A 129 -13.90 5.70 4.71
C ARG A 129 -12.87 6.14 3.68
N VAL A 130 -11.58 5.87 3.91
CA VAL A 130 -10.48 6.37 3.09
C VAL A 130 -9.64 5.21 2.54
N HIS A 131 -9.53 5.14 1.21
CA HIS A 131 -8.74 4.16 0.49
C HIS A 131 -7.68 4.87 -0.35
N VAL A 132 -6.52 5.09 0.24
CA VAL A 132 -5.40 5.86 -0.35
C VAL A 132 -4.07 5.17 -0.10
N THR A 133 -3.11 5.48 -0.96
CA THR A 133 -1.68 5.24 -0.77
C THR A 133 -0.91 6.47 -1.23
N ASP A 134 0.34 6.61 -0.82
CA ASP A 134 1.17 7.70 -1.33
C ASP A 134 2.04 7.26 -2.53
N ARG A 135 2.66 8.23 -3.20
CA ARG A 135 3.51 7.97 -4.38
C ARG A 135 4.70 7.07 -4.06
N THR A 136 5.25 7.15 -2.85
CA THR A 136 6.43 6.35 -2.47
C THR A 136 6.10 4.87 -2.28
N ASN A 137 4.87 4.54 -1.88
CA ASN A 137 4.35 3.18 -1.82
C ASN A 137 3.84 2.71 -3.19
N ALA A 138 3.05 3.54 -3.90
CA ALA A 138 2.53 3.22 -5.22
C ALA A 138 3.65 2.87 -6.21
N SER A 139 4.76 3.62 -6.22
CA SER A 139 5.92 3.38 -7.09
C SER A 139 6.59 2.01 -6.86
N ARG A 140 6.30 1.33 -5.76
CA ARG A 140 6.85 0.00 -5.44
C ARG A 140 5.89 -1.14 -5.75
N THR A 141 4.79 -0.86 -6.43
CA THR A 141 3.81 -1.91 -6.80
C THR A 141 4.11 -2.60 -8.13
N MET A 142 4.92 -2.00 -9.00
CA MET A 142 5.11 -2.35 -10.41
C MET A 142 3.81 -2.15 -11.24
N LEU A 143 2.89 -1.30 -10.75
CA LEU A 143 1.64 -0.93 -11.43
C LEU A 143 1.52 0.59 -11.60
N TYR A 144 2.37 1.37 -10.95
CA TYR A 144 2.33 2.82 -10.95
C TYR A 144 3.30 3.40 -11.99
N ASN A 145 2.77 4.23 -12.88
CA ASN A 145 3.56 4.92 -13.90
C ASN A 145 4.14 6.21 -13.30
N ILE A 146 5.47 6.26 -13.16
CA ILE A 146 6.19 7.41 -12.56
C ILE A 146 6.26 8.63 -13.48
N ARG A 147 5.86 8.52 -14.75
CA ARG A 147 5.83 9.63 -15.72
C ARG A 147 4.48 10.32 -15.72
N THR A 148 3.39 9.54 -15.70
CA THR A 148 2.01 10.06 -15.67
C THR A 148 1.51 10.31 -14.26
N LEU A 149 2.18 9.77 -13.24
CA LEU A 149 1.83 9.83 -11.82
C LEU A 149 0.45 9.22 -11.53
N ASP A 150 0.14 8.11 -12.21
CA ASP A 150 -1.11 7.36 -12.04
C ASP A 150 -0.85 5.85 -12.24
N TRP A 151 -1.86 5.04 -11.96
CA TRP A 151 -1.86 3.61 -12.26
C TRP A 151 -1.74 3.36 -13.76
N ASP A 152 -0.90 2.42 -14.17
CA ASP A 152 -0.59 2.13 -15.57
C ASP A 152 -1.57 1.11 -16.16
N ASP A 153 -2.47 1.55 -17.03
CA ASP A 153 -3.49 0.69 -17.63
C ASP A 153 -2.92 -0.43 -18.51
N THR A 154 -1.74 -0.24 -19.10
CA THR A 154 -1.05 -1.29 -19.86
C THR A 154 -0.60 -2.42 -18.94
N LEU A 155 -0.02 -2.10 -17.79
CA LEU A 155 0.40 -3.09 -16.79
C LEU A 155 -0.79 -3.76 -16.12
N LEU A 156 -1.83 -2.99 -15.81
CA LEU A 156 -3.08 -3.54 -15.26
C LEU A 156 -3.69 -4.57 -16.21
N LYS A 157 -3.77 -4.25 -17.51
CA LYS A 157 -4.27 -5.14 -18.54
C LYS A 157 -3.38 -6.38 -18.73
N ALA A 158 -2.05 -6.19 -18.76
CA ALA A 158 -1.11 -7.31 -18.94
C ALA A 158 -1.16 -8.32 -17.79
N LEU A 159 -1.51 -7.87 -16.58
CA LEU A 159 -1.63 -8.68 -15.37
C LEU A 159 -3.07 -9.06 -15.03
N ASP A 160 -4.04 -8.59 -15.81
CA ASP A 160 -5.47 -8.80 -15.59
C ASP A 160 -5.90 -8.37 -14.18
N ILE A 161 -5.55 -7.13 -13.81
CA ILE A 161 -5.87 -6.53 -12.51
C ILE A 161 -6.93 -5.44 -12.71
N PRO A 162 -8.12 -5.57 -12.07
CA PRO A 162 -9.15 -4.56 -12.16
C PRO A 162 -8.72 -3.23 -11.49
N ARG A 163 -8.79 -2.12 -12.21
CA ARG A 163 -8.41 -0.79 -11.70
C ARG A 163 -9.22 -0.38 -10.46
N CYS A 164 -10.48 -0.81 -10.37
CA CYS A 164 -11.39 -0.44 -9.28
C CYS A 164 -10.96 -0.92 -7.90
N ILE A 165 -10.05 -1.88 -7.80
CA ILE A 165 -9.53 -2.35 -6.51
C ILE A 165 -8.39 -1.50 -5.96
N LEU A 166 -7.82 -0.61 -6.79
CA LEU A 166 -6.62 0.16 -6.45
C LEU A 166 -6.96 1.42 -5.65
N PRO A 167 -6.11 1.82 -4.67
CA PRO A 167 -6.32 3.04 -3.91
C PRO A 167 -6.06 4.30 -4.75
N ARG A 168 -6.65 5.43 -4.34
CA ARG A 168 -6.26 6.74 -4.86
C ARG A 168 -4.82 7.04 -4.44
N VAL A 169 -3.99 7.48 -5.36
CA VAL A 169 -2.61 7.90 -5.06
C VAL A 169 -2.59 9.37 -4.64
N THR A 170 -1.89 9.66 -3.55
CA THR A 170 -1.84 10.97 -2.89
C THR A 170 -0.41 11.45 -2.70
N ASP A 171 -0.27 12.67 -2.22
CA ASP A 171 1.01 13.15 -1.69
C ASP A 171 1.32 12.49 -0.34
N SER A 172 2.61 12.44 0.04
CA SER A 172 3.06 11.85 1.31
C SER A 172 2.67 12.70 2.53
N SER A 173 2.34 13.97 2.32
CA SER A 173 1.89 14.92 3.34
C SER A 173 0.56 15.55 2.91
N GLU A 174 -0.53 14.97 3.38
CA GLU A 174 -1.91 15.39 3.11
C GLU A 174 -2.78 14.91 4.28
N VAL A 175 -3.81 15.65 4.66
CA VAL A 175 -4.81 15.15 5.62
C VAL A 175 -5.75 14.18 4.91
N TYR A 176 -5.53 12.89 5.10
CA TYR A 176 -6.30 11.83 4.42
C TYR A 176 -7.66 11.60 5.06
N GLY A 177 -7.75 11.80 6.37
CA GLY A 177 -8.94 11.59 7.17
C GLY A 177 -8.61 11.67 8.66
N THR A 178 -9.56 11.31 9.50
CA THR A 178 -9.38 11.28 10.96
C THR A 178 -9.64 9.88 11.53
N THR A 179 -9.02 9.61 12.67
CA THR A 179 -9.28 8.44 13.49
C THR A 179 -9.65 8.85 14.90
N ASP A 180 -10.43 8.04 15.57
CA ASP A 180 -10.64 8.19 17.02
C ASP A 180 -9.44 7.61 17.77
N LEU A 181 -8.84 8.45 18.60
CA LEU A 181 -7.74 8.08 19.49
C LEU A 181 -8.12 8.53 20.90
N CYS A 182 -8.47 7.59 21.78
CA CYS A 182 -8.90 7.87 23.14
C CYS A 182 -10.05 8.89 23.23
N GLY A 183 -11.01 8.86 22.28
CA GLY A 183 -12.16 9.78 22.22
C GLY A 183 -11.88 11.11 21.51
N VAL A 184 -10.67 11.31 20.99
CA VAL A 184 -10.26 12.52 20.26
C VAL A 184 -10.11 12.21 18.77
N GLN A 185 -10.65 13.07 17.90
CA GLN A 185 -10.47 12.94 16.45
C GLN A 185 -9.11 13.49 16.03
N VAL A 186 -8.15 12.57 15.77
CA VAL A 186 -6.80 12.92 15.36
C VAL A 186 -6.65 12.72 13.84
N PRO A 187 -6.09 13.69 13.09
CA PRO A 187 -5.87 13.54 11.65
C PRO A 187 -4.78 12.50 11.34
N VAL A 188 -5.01 11.71 10.31
CA VAL A 188 -3.98 10.90 9.65
C VAL A 188 -3.44 11.74 8.50
N ALA A 189 -2.20 12.25 8.62
CA ALA A 189 -1.70 13.32 7.76
C ALA A 189 -0.34 13.05 7.13
N GLY A 190 0.23 11.87 7.30
CA GLY A 190 1.48 11.48 6.68
C GLY A 190 1.49 10.00 6.31
N ILE A 191 1.91 9.70 5.08
CA ILE A 191 2.21 8.34 4.61
C ILE A 191 3.52 8.40 3.85
N ALA A 192 4.47 7.54 4.19
CA ALA A 192 5.70 7.39 3.42
C ALA A 192 6.21 5.96 3.51
N GLY A 193 6.78 5.45 2.42
CA GLY A 193 7.53 4.19 2.45
C GLY A 193 8.70 4.28 3.44
N ASP A 194 9.09 3.14 4.01
CA ASP A 194 10.11 3.04 5.06
C ASP A 194 11.42 3.77 4.74
N GLN A 195 11.89 3.66 3.51
CA GLN A 195 13.14 4.31 3.08
C GLN A 195 13.00 5.85 3.02
N GLN A 196 11.87 6.34 2.52
CA GLN A 196 11.59 7.77 2.43
C GLN A 196 11.32 8.38 3.81
N ALA A 197 10.56 7.67 4.65
CA ALA A 197 10.34 8.07 6.04
C ALA A 197 11.66 8.15 6.83
N ALA A 198 12.55 7.17 6.64
CA ALA A 198 13.86 7.17 7.28
C ALA A 198 14.75 8.33 6.79
N LEU A 199 14.76 8.62 5.48
CA LEU A 199 15.51 9.75 4.91
C LEU A 199 15.01 11.09 5.49
N PHE A 200 13.69 11.27 5.55
CA PHE A 200 13.05 12.44 6.15
C PHE A 200 13.40 12.55 7.66
N GLY A 201 13.24 11.44 8.39
CA GLY A 201 13.51 11.40 9.83
C GLY A 201 14.96 11.66 10.22
N GLN A 202 15.92 11.39 9.31
CA GLN A 202 17.33 11.74 9.48
C GLN A 202 17.66 13.20 9.08
N GLY A 203 16.66 13.96 8.64
CA GLY A 203 16.85 15.36 8.24
C GLY A 203 17.61 15.54 6.93
N CYS A 204 17.62 14.53 6.07
CA CYS A 204 18.32 14.58 4.77
C CYS A 204 17.47 15.33 3.75
N PHE A 205 17.57 16.65 3.70
CA PHE A 205 16.75 17.52 2.84
C PHE A 205 17.53 18.15 1.69
N ALA A 206 18.87 18.10 1.74
CA ALA A 206 19.71 18.69 0.72
C ALA A 206 20.37 17.63 -0.19
N LYS A 207 20.73 18.07 -1.42
CA LYS A 207 21.42 17.20 -2.37
C LYS A 207 22.77 16.73 -1.81
N GLY A 208 22.97 15.41 -1.80
CA GLY A 208 24.19 14.77 -1.29
C GLY A 208 24.05 14.28 0.15
N GLU A 209 23.01 14.65 0.87
CA GLU A 209 22.69 14.04 2.16
C GLU A 209 22.13 12.64 1.96
N ALA A 210 22.50 11.73 2.85
CA ALA A 210 22.13 10.33 2.78
C ALA A 210 21.96 9.72 4.17
N LYS A 211 21.27 8.62 4.23
CA LYS A 211 21.11 7.80 5.43
C LYS A 211 21.53 6.35 5.16
#